data_790f001686bf6f9c9094e3b1857355ba
#
_entry.id   790f001686bf6f9c9094e3b1857355ba
#
_cell.length_a   1.000
_cell.length_b   1.000
_cell.length_c   1.000
_cell.angle_alpha   90.00
_cell.angle_beta   90.00
_cell.angle_gamma   90.00
#
_symmetry.space_group_name_H-M   'P 1'
#
loop_
_entity.id
_entity.type
_entity.pdbx_description
1 polymer ?
#
loop_
_entity_poly.entity_id
_entity_poly.type
_entity_poly.pdbx_seq_one_letter_code
_entity_poly.pdbx_strand_id
1 'polypeptide(L)'
;MSRLWVYGLVMLSLSACGGRPIDATAPPSLPPQWRVIDERSGSLRAGVAWWENFNDPQLSSLIDGVLIANQDLALAGLQWREAMLEAGLTEGNLTPDFTASLSGRNTRALRGASTAQESYRAGLSLSYELDLWGKLARIREQAEWLAVASELDRRNTALTLIGATARGYWQIADLNQQVLHQQQALAIARETLRLVAARHTAGDVGRFELLQAEQSLLARENQLHELERQREDARNSLALLFGRSPLLRYSERRSLPLDEVAVAQRQPAWVIARRPDVQAAERRLRAALAGAEAARLSFYPALSLEAGLDAGSGLFRQWFSEPSRSLGATLTLPFIEWRKMRLSSDKAALQAQRAEIQFRDAVYRALADVDNAMRQRLEAQRQIGNQRWHLAMSRQAVALARHQYQAGSVALQTLLDAQEAVLASENSLSALQFRYLNATMQLWLALGGNEAFASGQGE
;
A
#
# COMPACT_ATOMS: atom_id res chain seq x y z
N MET A 1 -67.76 -10.47 3.21
CA MET A 1 -67.14 -9.42 2.37
C MET A 1 -66.07 -8.61 3.06
N SER A 2 -65.91 -8.63 4.39
CA SER A 2 -64.90 -7.84 5.12
C SER A 2 -63.42 -8.39 5.09
N ARG A 3 -63.20 -9.69 4.86
CA ARG A 3 -61.86 -10.29 4.84
C ARG A 3 -61.08 -10.04 3.55
N LEU A 4 -61.72 -9.84 2.42
CA LEU A 4 -61.07 -9.54 1.12
C LEU A 4 -60.48 -8.12 1.07
N TRP A 5 -61.11 -7.16 1.78
CA TRP A 5 -60.59 -5.78 1.87
C TRP A 5 -59.30 -5.66 2.69
N VAL A 6 -59.14 -6.48 3.72
CA VAL A 6 -57.92 -6.51 4.55
C VAL A 6 -56.77 -7.09 3.76
N TYR A 7 -56.95 -8.15 2.96
CA TYR A 7 -55.91 -8.69 2.07
C TYR A 7 -55.50 -7.73 0.96
N GLY A 8 -56.47 -6.97 0.40
CA GLY A 8 -56.22 -5.92 -0.59
C GLY A 8 -55.39 -4.75 -0.03
N LEU A 9 -55.67 -4.33 1.20
CA LEU A 9 -54.94 -3.25 1.85
C LEU A 9 -53.49 -3.66 2.24
N VAL A 10 -53.29 -4.91 2.66
CA VAL A 10 -51.96 -5.44 2.98
C VAL A 10 -51.12 -5.63 1.70
N MET A 11 -51.73 -6.05 0.59
CA MET A 11 -51.01 -6.16 -0.70
C MET A 11 -50.67 -4.79 -1.32
N LEU A 12 -51.53 -3.77 -1.15
CA LEU A 12 -51.23 -2.41 -1.63
C LEU A 12 -50.14 -1.71 -0.81
N SER A 13 -50.00 -2.02 0.48
CA SER A 13 -48.97 -1.44 1.33
C SER A 13 -47.57 -2.03 1.06
N LEU A 14 -47.49 -3.25 0.53
CA LEU A 14 -46.24 -3.90 0.14
C LEU A 14 -45.65 -3.37 -1.19
N SER A 15 -46.46 -2.80 -2.07
CA SER A 15 -46.01 -2.25 -3.35
C SER A 15 -45.50 -0.80 -3.27
N ALA A 16 -45.70 -0.10 -2.16
CA ALA A 16 -45.31 1.32 -2.00
C ALA A 16 -43.84 1.54 -1.52
N CYS A 17 -43.15 0.49 -1.17
CA CYS A 17 -41.74 0.57 -0.70
C CYS A 17 -40.68 0.41 -1.81
N GLY A 18 -40.98 0.80 -3.04
CA GLY A 18 -40.00 0.91 -4.12
C GLY A 18 -38.99 2.03 -3.83
N GLY A 19 -37.91 1.73 -3.11
CA GLY A 19 -36.81 2.64 -2.94
C GLY A 19 -36.24 3.03 -4.32
N ARG A 20 -35.83 4.30 -4.49
CA ARG A 20 -35.13 4.75 -5.69
C ARG A 20 -33.89 3.89 -5.88
N PRO A 21 -33.64 3.30 -7.05
CA PRO A 21 -32.39 2.66 -7.35
C PRO A 21 -31.26 3.70 -7.15
N ILE A 22 -30.15 3.28 -6.57
CA ILE A 22 -28.94 4.12 -6.52
C ILE A 22 -28.56 4.32 -7.99
N ASP A 23 -28.69 5.56 -8.49
CA ASP A 23 -28.31 5.89 -9.86
C ASP A 23 -26.83 5.53 -10.03
N ALA A 24 -26.58 4.53 -10.87
CA ALA A 24 -25.22 4.16 -11.24
C ALA A 24 -24.62 5.33 -12.03
N THR A 25 -23.68 6.03 -11.45
CA THR A 25 -22.95 7.09 -12.14
C THR A 25 -22.15 6.49 -13.30
N ALA A 26 -21.97 7.28 -14.36
CA ALA A 26 -21.26 6.82 -15.55
C ALA A 26 -19.85 6.27 -15.19
N PRO A 27 -19.43 5.14 -15.80
CA PRO A 27 -18.10 4.58 -15.57
C PRO A 27 -17.03 5.63 -15.90
N PRO A 28 -15.86 5.59 -15.21
CA PRO A 28 -14.78 6.54 -15.46
C PRO A 28 -14.35 6.45 -16.94
N SER A 29 -14.21 7.62 -17.59
CA SER A 29 -13.74 7.68 -18.97
C SER A 29 -12.26 7.33 -19.02
N LEU A 30 -11.91 6.28 -19.73
CA LEU A 30 -10.51 5.86 -19.95
C LEU A 30 -10.02 6.35 -21.31
N PRO A 31 -8.80 6.93 -21.41
CA PRO A 31 -8.21 7.27 -22.68
C PRO A 31 -7.90 6.00 -23.49
N PRO A 32 -8.06 6.00 -24.82
CA PRO A 32 -7.78 4.82 -25.65
C PRO A 32 -6.28 4.50 -25.72
N GLN A 33 -5.43 5.50 -25.56
CA GLN A 33 -3.97 5.38 -25.64
C GLN A 33 -3.29 6.32 -24.62
N TRP A 34 -2.05 5.99 -24.26
CA TRP A 34 -1.20 6.88 -23.46
C TRP A 34 -0.76 8.10 -24.28
N ARG A 35 -0.55 9.24 -23.62
CA ARG A 35 -0.05 10.46 -24.26
C ARG A 35 1.41 10.34 -24.68
N VAL A 36 2.16 9.52 -23.96
CA VAL A 36 3.59 9.28 -24.20
C VAL A 36 3.75 7.86 -24.70
N ILE A 37 4.37 7.69 -25.86
CA ILE A 37 4.69 6.39 -26.45
C ILE A 37 6.19 6.18 -26.31
N ASP A 38 6.59 5.09 -25.64
CA ASP A 38 7.97 4.64 -25.63
C ASP A 38 8.18 3.68 -26.81
N GLU A 39 8.82 4.15 -27.86
CA GLU A 39 9.09 3.37 -29.09
C GLU A 39 10.00 2.16 -28.84
N ARG A 40 10.65 2.07 -27.69
CA ARG A 40 11.58 1.01 -27.30
C ARG A 40 10.94 -0.08 -26.42
N SER A 41 9.62 -0.30 -26.56
CA SER A 41 8.98 -1.36 -25.81
C SER A 41 9.55 -2.73 -26.21
N GLY A 42 10.20 -3.39 -25.26
CA GLY A 42 10.79 -4.71 -25.44
C GLY A 42 9.84 -5.85 -25.04
N SER A 43 10.14 -7.06 -25.52
CA SER A 43 9.45 -8.26 -25.03
C SER A 43 9.88 -8.55 -23.60
N LEU A 44 8.90 -8.70 -22.69
CA LEU A 44 9.14 -9.09 -21.32
C LEU A 44 9.35 -10.62 -21.25
N ARG A 45 10.20 -11.05 -20.32
CA ARG A 45 10.31 -12.48 -19.98
C ARG A 45 9.01 -12.90 -19.28
N ALA A 46 8.26 -13.78 -19.90
CA ALA A 46 7.05 -14.36 -19.32
C ALA A 46 7.41 -15.37 -18.22
N GLY A 47 6.64 -15.39 -17.13
CA GLY A 47 6.79 -16.39 -16.07
C GLY A 47 7.88 -16.14 -15.03
N VAL A 48 8.55 -14.99 -15.08
CA VAL A 48 9.60 -14.59 -14.13
C VAL A 48 9.10 -13.41 -13.30
N ALA A 49 9.55 -13.29 -12.06
CA ALA A 49 9.28 -12.11 -11.26
C ALA A 49 9.73 -10.86 -12.00
N TRP A 50 8.83 -9.87 -12.17
CA TRP A 50 9.06 -8.73 -13.07
C TRP A 50 10.31 -7.90 -12.72
N TRP A 51 10.74 -7.89 -11.44
CA TRP A 51 11.97 -7.23 -11.00
C TRP A 51 13.26 -7.92 -11.50
N GLU A 52 13.20 -9.15 -11.93
CA GLU A 52 14.33 -9.84 -12.57
C GLU A 52 14.68 -9.25 -13.95
N ASN A 53 13.78 -8.46 -14.56
CA ASN A 53 14.10 -7.71 -15.79
C ASN A 53 15.19 -6.63 -15.58
N PHE A 54 15.50 -6.27 -14.32
CA PHE A 54 16.66 -5.42 -14.00
C PHE A 54 18.00 -6.17 -14.09
N ASN A 55 18.01 -7.47 -14.37
CA ASN A 55 19.21 -8.33 -14.47
C ASN A 55 20.17 -8.18 -13.27
N ASP A 56 19.62 -8.03 -12.08
CA ASP A 56 20.38 -7.84 -10.84
C ASP A 56 19.98 -8.93 -9.80
N PRO A 57 20.76 -10.04 -9.72
CA PRO A 57 20.46 -11.11 -8.77
C PRO A 57 20.53 -10.66 -7.30
N GLN A 58 21.35 -9.65 -6.97
CA GLN A 58 21.43 -9.13 -5.61
C GLN A 58 20.13 -8.39 -5.25
N LEU A 59 19.63 -7.55 -6.16
CA LEU A 59 18.34 -6.89 -5.99
C LEU A 59 17.21 -7.91 -5.84
N SER A 60 17.17 -8.94 -6.68
CA SER A 60 16.15 -9.99 -6.59
C SER A 60 16.17 -10.69 -5.23
N SER A 61 17.35 -11.10 -4.76
CA SER A 61 17.50 -11.73 -3.44
C SER A 61 17.08 -10.81 -2.28
N LEU A 62 17.35 -9.51 -2.38
CA LEU A 62 16.90 -8.54 -1.38
C LEU A 62 15.38 -8.39 -1.38
N ILE A 63 14.74 -8.29 -2.55
CA ILE A 63 13.29 -8.21 -2.67
C ILE A 63 12.64 -9.45 -2.06
N ASP A 64 13.10 -10.66 -2.41
CA ASP A 64 12.57 -11.91 -1.87
C ASP A 64 12.72 -11.97 -0.35
N GLY A 65 13.88 -11.53 0.17
CA GLY A 65 14.12 -11.44 1.60
C GLY A 65 13.18 -10.47 2.32
N VAL A 66 12.89 -9.31 1.74
CA VAL A 66 11.94 -8.33 2.30
C VAL A 66 10.52 -8.88 2.27
N LEU A 67 10.09 -9.50 1.18
CA LEU A 67 8.73 -10.06 1.07
C LEU A 67 8.47 -11.18 2.10
N ILE A 68 9.51 -11.89 2.54
CA ILE A 68 9.41 -12.91 3.58
C ILE A 68 9.41 -12.30 5.00
N ALA A 69 10.23 -11.28 5.24
CA ALA A 69 10.57 -10.82 6.58
C ALA A 69 9.86 -9.52 7.00
N ASN A 70 9.24 -8.79 6.08
CA ASN A 70 8.68 -7.47 6.37
C ASN A 70 7.44 -7.54 7.26
N GLN A 71 7.43 -6.70 8.31
CA GLN A 71 6.36 -6.66 9.31
C GLN A 71 5.06 -6.06 8.79
N ASP A 72 5.13 -5.04 7.90
CA ASP A 72 3.93 -4.41 7.34
C ASP A 72 3.18 -5.39 6.43
N LEU A 73 3.92 -6.22 5.68
CA LEU A 73 3.32 -7.28 4.85
C LEU A 73 2.69 -8.38 5.72
N ALA A 74 3.34 -8.74 6.83
CA ALA A 74 2.78 -9.68 7.80
C ALA A 74 1.50 -9.13 8.44
N LEU A 75 1.47 -7.85 8.83
CA LEU A 75 0.28 -7.18 9.35
C LEU A 75 -0.85 -7.15 8.30
N ALA A 76 -0.56 -6.81 7.06
CA ALA A 76 -1.54 -6.87 5.97
C ALA A 76 -2.09 -8.30 5.77
N GLY A 77 -1.25 -9.33 5.94
CA GLY A 77 -1.68 -10.73 5.93
C GLY A 77 -2.62 -11.10 7.09
N LEU A 78 -2.38 -10.57 8.28
CA LEU A 78 -3.27 -10.75 9.44
C LEU A 78 -4.60 -10.02 9.24
N GLN A 79 -4.60 -8.79 8.72
CA GLN A 79 -5.80 -8.04 8.38
C GLN A 79 -6.67 -8.75 7.35
N TRP A 80 -6.05 -9.37 6.35
CA TRP A 80 -6.77 -10.21 5.39
C TRP A 80 -7.42 -11.42 6.06
N ARG A 81 -6.69 -12.13 6.94
CA ARG A 81 -7.24 -13.28 7.69
C ARG A 81 -8.38 -12.85 8.61
N GLU A 82 -8.26 -11.71 9.28
CA GLU A 82 -9.33 -11.13 10.10
C GLU A 82 -10.59 -10.86 9.25
N ALA A 83 -10.43 -10.24 8.08
CA ALA A 83 -11.56 -9.99 7.16
C ALA A 83 -12.20 -11.28 6.64
N MET A 84 -11.42 -12.35 6.40
CA MET A 84 -11.96 -13.67 6.04
C MET A 84 -12.75 -14.31 7.19
N LEU A 85 -12.28 -14.19 8.42
CA LEU A 85 -13.01 -14.69 9.59
C LEU A 85 -14.31 -13.92 9.81
N GLU A 86 -14.32 -12.60 9.62
CA GLU A 86 -15.53 -11.78 9.68
C GLU A 86 -16.54 -12.19 8.60
N ALA A 87 -16.09 -12.47 7.38
CA ALA A 87 -16.96 -13.01 6.33
C ALA A 87 -17.54 -14.37 6.73
N GLY A 88 -16.77 -15.26 7.34
CA GLY A 88 -17.24 -16.54 7.87
C GLY A 88 -18.26 -16.38 9.04
N LEU A 89 -18.03 -15.41 9.92
CA LEU A 89 -18.97 -15.08 11.01
C LEU A 89 -20.31 -14.57 10.44
N THR A 90 -20.26 -13.74 9.41
CA THR A 90 -21.50 -13.26 8.75
C THR A 90 -22.24 -14.37 7.99
N GLU A 91 -21.53 -15.35 7.44
CA GLU A 91 -22.13 -16.56 6.86
C GLU A 91 -22.85 -17.37 7.93
N GLY A 92 -22.30 -17.46 9.15
CA GLY A 92 -22.93 -18.12 10.29
C GLY A 92 -24.32 -17.57 10.61
N ASN A 93 -24.60 -16.29 10.36
CA ASN A 93 -25.92 -15.69 10.57
C ASN A 93 -27.02 -16.24 9.64
N LEU A 94 -26.66 -16.99 8.58
CA LEU A 94 -27.60 -17.67 7.70
C LEU A 94 -27.95 -19.09 8.19
N THR A 95 -27.34 -19.54 9.29
CA THR A 95 -27.61 -20.84 9.92
C THR A 95 -28.30 -20.65 11.26
N PRO A 96 -29.03 -21.67 11.76
CA PRO A 96 -29.61 -21.60 13.10
C PRO A 96 -28.56 -21.42 14.19
N ASP A 97 -28.84 -20.55 15.13
CA ASP A 97 -27.98 -20.25 16.27
C ASP A 97 -28.40 -21.10 17.48
N PHE A 98 -27.46 -21.82 18.08
CA PHE A 98 -27.69 -22.70 19.21
C PHE A 98 -27.06 -22.12 20.47
N THR A 99 -27.86 -21.94 21.50
CA THR A 99 -27.39 -21.44 22.81
C THR A 99 -27.76 -22.42 23.91
N ALA A 100 -26.76 -22.86 24.68
CA ALA A 100 -26.97 -23.63 25.91
C ALA A 100 -26.72 -22.72 27.12
N SER A 101 -27.61 -22.70 28.07
CA SER A 101 -27.50 -21.89 29.28
C SER A 101 -27.77 -22.71 30.53
N LEU A 102 -26.96 -22.45 31.56
CA LEU A 102 -27.15 -22.96 32.91
C LEU A 102 -27.16 -21.78 33.86
N SER A 103 -28.19 -21.63 34.65
CA SER A 103 -28.28 -20.52 35.62
C SER A 103 -28.80 -20.97 36.99
N GLY A 104 -28.18 -20.48 38.02
CA GLY A 104 -28.64 -20.61 39.40
C GLY A 104 -28.80 -19.23 40.01
N ARG A 105 -29.93 -18.98 40.65
CA ARG A 105 -30.21 -17.70 41.31
C ARG A 105 -30.70 -17.95 42.73
N ASN A 106 -30.13 -17.25 43.69
CA ASN A 106 -30.63 -17.16 45.02
C ASN A 106 -31.00 -15.70 45.31
N THR A 107 -32.26 -15.47 45.62
CA THR A 107 -32.78 -14.12 45.89
C THR A 107 -33.38 -14.07 47.31
N ARG A 108 -32.91 -13.13 48.11
CA ARG A 108 -33.44 -12.86 49.45
C ARG A 108 -33.68 -11.37 49.63
N ALA A 109 -34.88 -10.99 50.09
CA ALA A 109 -35.13 -9.60 50.39
C ALA A 109 -34.30 -9.14 51.62
N LEU A 110 -33.72 -7.95 51.51
CA LEU A 110 -32.86 -7.36 52.55
C LEU A 110 -33.64 -6.78 53.72
N ARG A 111 -34.97 -6.60 53.56
CA ARG A 111 -35.86 -6.07 54.62
C ARG A 111 -37.13 -6.92 54.63
N GLY A 112 -37.63 -7.22 55.86
CA GLY A 112 -38.83 -8.06 56.10
C GLY A 112 -38.45 -9.54 56.34
N ALA A 113 -39.42 -10.30 56.85
CA ALA A 113 -39.30 -11.76 57.02
C ALA A 113 -39.43 -12.45 55.67
N SER A 114 -38.33 -12.67 54.94
CA SER A 114 -38.34 -13.36 53.66
C SER A 114 -37.45 -14.61 53.69
N THR A 115 -37.96 -15.72 53.21
CA THR A 115 -37.22 -16.92 52.91
C THR A 115 -36.41 -16.71 51.64
N ALA A 116 -35.18 -17.21 51.58
CA ALA A 116 -34.40 -17.23 50.33
C ALA A 116 -35.14 -18.06 49.28
N GLN A 117 -35.28 -17.50 48.10
CA GLN A 117 -35.86 -18.20 46.95
C GLN A 117 -34.73 -18.62 46.03
N GLU A 118 -34.57 -19.89 45.84
CA GLU A 118 -33.63 -20.47 44.90
C GLU A 118 -34.32 -20.84 43.61
N SER A 119 -33.64 -20.63 42.49
CA SER A 119 -34.12 -21.11 41.21
C SER A 119 -32.92 -21.58 40.35
N TYR A 120 -33.04 -22.74 39.81
CA TYR A 120 -32.03 -23.37 38.93
C TYR A 120 -32.68 -23.63 37.59
N ARG A 121 -32.02 -23.24 36.52
CA ARG A 121 -32.52 -23.43 35.14
C ARG A 121 -31.40 -23.93 34.25
N ALA A 122 -31.76 -24.90 33.40
CA ALA A 122 -30.96 -25.36 32.26
C ALA A 122 -31.79 -25.17 30.99
N GLY A 123 -31.21 -24.53 30.01
CA GLY A 123 -31.91 -24.26 28.73
C GLY A 123 -31.03 -24.54 27.53
N LEU A 124 -31.62 -25.10 26.50
CA LEU A 124 -31.08 -25.18 25.15
C LEU A 124 -32.05 -24.43 24.24
N SER A 125 -31.58 -23.40 23.57
CA SER A 125 -32.38 -22.62 22.63
C SER A 125 -31.78 -22.65 21.24
N LEU A 126 -32.65 -22.67 20.25
CA LEU A 126 -32.34 -22.51 18.83
C LEU A 126 -33.07 -21.27 18.36
N SER A 127 -32.37 -20.36 17.69
CA SER A 127 -32.92 -19.18 17.05
C SER A 127 -32.48 -19.17 15.57
N TYR A 128 -33.42 -18.87 14.69
CA TYR A 128 -33.13 -18.78 13.25
C TYR A 128 -33.95 -17.66 12.61
N GLU A 129 -33.26 -16.61 12.09
CA GLU A 129 -33.91 -15.58 11.28
C GLU A 129 -33.99 -16.06 9.82
N LEU A 130 -35.21 -16.17 9.30
CA LEU A 130 -35.45 -16.52 7.90
C LEU A 130 -35.12 -15.32 7.00
N ASP A 131 -34.11 -15.49 6.13
CA ASP A 131 -33.72 -14.43 5.18
C ASP A 131 -34.67 -14.32 3.98
N LEU A 132 -35.91 -13.98 4.25
CA LEU A 132 -36.99 -13.90 3.24
C LEU A 132 -36.75 -12.86 2.16
N TRP A 133 -36.03 -11.82 2.49
CA TRP A 133 -35.79 -10.66 1.63
C TRP A 133 -34.34 -10.56 1.14
N GLY A 134 -33.46 -11.43 1.59
CA GLY A 134 -32.05 -11.42 1.24
C GLY A 134 -31.20 -10.40 2.03
N LYS A 135 -31.67 -9.90 3.17
CA LYS A 135 -30.93 -8.97 4.03
C LYS A 135 -29.60 -9.59 4.52
N LEU A 136 -29.70 -10.80 5.09
CA LEU A 136 -28.52 -11.50 5.63
C LEU A 136 -27.57 -11.90 4.51
N ALA A 137 -28.09 -12.33 3.35
CA ALA A 137 -27.29 -12.61 2.18
C ALA A 137 -26.51 -11.37 1.69
N ARG A 138 -27.09 -10.17 1.74
CA ARG A 138 -26.38 -8.92 1.39
C ARG A 138 -25.33 -8.51 2.42
N ILE A 139 -25.57 -8.75 3.71
CA ILE A 139 -24.57 -8.54 4.76
C ILE A 139 -23.38 -9.47 4.55
N ARG A 140 -23.61 -10.74 4.24
CA ARG A 140 -22.55 -11.69 3.89
C ARG A 140 -21.79 -11.24 2.65
N GLU A 141 -22.47 -10.88 1.57
CA GLU A 141 -21.86 -10.38 0.34
C GLU A 141 -20.97 -9.15 0.60
N GLN A 142 -21.40 -8.23 1.45
CA GLN A 142 -20.61 -7.08 1.87
C GLN A 142 -19.29 -7.52 2.53
N ALA A 143 -19.34 -8.46 3.47
CA ALA A 143 -18.16 -8.96 4.17
C ALA A 143 -17.22 -9.74 3.23
N GLU A 144 -17.76 -10.54 2.32
CA GLU A 144 -16.97 -11.25 1.29
C GLU A 144 -16.21 -10.25 0.40
N TRP A 145 -16.86 -9.19 -0.09
CA TRP A 145 -16.18 -8.16 -0.89
C TRP A 145 -15.10 -7.41 -0.10
N LEU A 146 -15.32 -7.16 1.20
CA LEU A 146 -14.31 -6.55 2.06
C LEU A 146 -13.10 -7.48 2.29
N ALA A 147 -13.32 -8.79 2.43
CA ALA A 147 -12.25 -9.76 2.54
C ALA A 147 -11.40 -9.82 1.26
N VAL A 148 -12.03 -9.80 0.08
CA VAL A 148 -11.31 -9.70 -1.20
C VAL A 148 -10.55 -8.39 -1.34
N ALA A 149 -11.14 -7.26 -0.89
CA ALA A 149 -10.46 -5.97 -0.91
C ALA A 149 -9.21 -5.97 0.00
N SER A 150 -9.29 -6.58 1.17
CA SER A 150 -8.16 -6.72 2.10
C SER A 150 -7.01 -7.57 1.51
N GLU A 151 -7.32 -8.63 0.75
CA GLU A 151 -6.33 -9.41 0.03
C GLU A 151 -5.61 -8.57 -1.04
N LEU A 152 -6.35 -7.76 -1.78
CA LEU A 152 -5.79 -6.85 -2.78
C LEU A 152 -4.92 -5.75 -2.16
N ASP A 153 -5.27 -5.26 -0.95
CA ASP A 153 -4.42 -4.35 -0.19
C ASP A 153 -3.10 -5.01 0.23
N ARG A 154 -3.14 -6.27 0.64
CA ARG A 154 -1.92 -7.05 0.93
C ARG A 154 -1.02 -7.16 -0.30
N ARG A 155 -1.59 -7.40 -1.48
CA ARG A 155 -0.83 -7.42 -2.75
C ARG A 155 -0.24 -6.05 -3.07
N ASN A 156 -1.00 -4.98 -2.86
CA ASN A 156 -0.53 -3.62 -3.08
C ASN A 156 0.61 -3.25 -2.11
N THR A 157 0.53 -3.70 -0.86
CA THR A 157 1.61 -3.56 0.13
C THR A 157 2.88 -4.27 -0.35
N ALA A 158 2.78 -5.50 -0.87
CA ALA A 158 3.91 -6.23 -1.44
C ALA A 158 4.55 -5.46 -2.62
N LEU A 159 3.75 -4.93 -3.55
CA LEU A 159 4.27 -4.11 -4.66
C LEU A 159 5.00 -2.85 -4.16
N THR A 160 4.43 -2.16 -3.18
CA THR A 160 5.05 -0.97 -2.58
C THR A 160 6.39 -1.30 -1.93
N LEU A 161 6.48 -2.44 -1.23
CA LEU A 161 7.72 -2.92 -0.60
C LEU A 161 8.80 -3.27 -1.63
N ILE A 162 8.44 -3.88 -2.76
CA ILE A 162 9.37 -4.13 -3.87
C ILE A 162 9.98 -2.81 -4.35
N GLY A 163 9.15 -1.80 -4.58
CA GLY A 163 9.61 -0.48 -5.00
C GLY A 163 10.48 0.22 -3.96
N ALA A 164 10.13 0.13 -2.68
CA ALA A 164 10.90 0.70 -1.59
C ALA A 164 12.28 0.02 -1.45
N THR A 165 12.32 -1.31 -1.56
CA THR A 165 13.56 -2.11 -1.51
C THR A 165 14.51 -1.74 -2.64
N ALA A 166 14.00 -1.69 -3.87
CA ALA A 166 14.81 -1.33 -5.04
C ALA A 166 15.34 0.10 -4.94
N ARG A 167 14.51 1.05 -4.50
CA ARG A 167 14.93 2.44 -4.28
C ARG A 167 16.03 2.53 -3.24
N GLY A 168 15.88 1.88 -2.08
CA GLY A 168 16.89 1.86 -1.02
C GLY A 168 18.21 1.25 -1.48
N TYR A 169 18.15 0.14 -2.22
CA TYR A 169 19.31 -0.54 -2.79
C TYR A 169 20.07 0.36 -3.79
N TRP A 170 19.39 0.99 -4.73
CA TRP A 170 20.03 1.91 -5.67
C TRP A 170 20.49 3.21 -5.03
N GLN A 171 19.80 3.69 -3.98
CA GLN A 171 20.25 4.85 -3.21
C GLN A 171 21.60 4.57 -2.53
N ILE A 172 21.79 3.39 -1.98
CA ILE A 172 23.09 2.98 -1.40
C ILE A 172 24.16 2.88 -2.50
N ALA A 173 23.83 2.33 -3.67
CA ALA A 173 24.75 2.25 -4.82
C ALA A 173 25.16 3.65 -5.33
N ASP A 174 24.22 4.59 -5.41
CA ASP A 174 24.47 5.99 -5.75
C ASP A 174 25.39 6.66 -4.73
N LEU A 175 25.13 6.50 -3.45
CA LEU A 175 25.98 7.04 -2.37
C LEU A 175 27.38 6.41 -2.36
N ASN A 176 27.50 5.10 -2.63
CA ASN A 176 28.80 4.44 -2.79
C ASN A 176 29.59 5.05 -3.95
N GLN A 177 28.94 5.35 -5.06
CA GLN A 177 29.55 6.01 -6.22
C GLN A 177 29.96 7.44 -5.90
N GLN A 178 29.10 8.23 -5.22
CA GLN A 178 29.42 9.60 -4.80
C GLN A 178 30.60 9.63 -3.78
N VAL A 179 30.63 8.69 -2.83
CA VAL A 179 31.76 8.53 -1.90
C VAL A 179 33.05 8.27 -2.67
N LEU A 180 33.03 7.39 -3.69
CA LEU A 180 34.19 7.14 -4.53
C LEU A 180 34.67 8.40 -5.29
N HIS A 181 33.74 9.14 -5.92
CA HIS A 181 34.05 10.41 -6.60
C HIS A 181 34.64 11.44 -5.61
N GLN A 182 34.08 11.54 -4.41
CA GLN A 182 34.57 12.45 -3.39
C GLN A 182 35.95 12.08 -2.86
N GLN A 183 36.26 10.78 -2.70
CA GLN A 183 37.58 10.30 -2.32
C GLN A 183 38.62 10.63 -3.41
N GLN A 184 38.28 10.50 -4.68
CA GLN A 184 39.11 10.90 -5.80
C GLN A 184 39.35 12.43 -5.82
N ALA A 185 38.28 13.21 -5.61
CA ALA A 185 38.39 14.67 -5.52
C ALA A 185 39.25 15.10 -4.32
N LEU A 186 39.15 14.42 -3.19
CA LEU A 186 39.99 14.66 -2.01
C LEU A 186 41.46 14.36 -2.30
N ALA A 187 41.77 13.28 -3.02
CA ALA A 187 43.14 12.98 -3.43
C ALA A 187 43.70 14.07 -4.36
N ILE A 188 42.92 14.57 -5.29
CA ILE A 188 43.28 15.69 -6.18
C ILE A 188 43.51 16.97 -5.38
N ALA A 189 42.64 17.29 -4.41
CA ALA A 189 42.80 18.48 -3.57
C ALA A 189 44.09 18.43 -2.72
N ARG A 190 44.44 17.25 -2.19
CA ARG A 190 45.70 17.04 -1.47
C ARG A 190 46.92 17.26 -2.37
N GLU A 191 46.85 16.81 -3.62
CA GLU A 191 47.89 17.04 -4.62
C GLU A 191 48.01 18.52 -5.00
N THR A 192 46.85 19.20 -5.19
CA THR A 192 46.80 20.64 -5.46
C THR A 192 47.40 21.44 -4.31
N LEU A 193 47.06 21.11 -3.06
CA LEU A 193 47.66 21.78 -1.88
C LEU A 193 49.20 21.59 -1.83
N ARG A 194 49.70 20.37 -2.11
CA ARG A 194 51.15 20.13 -2.17
C ARG A 194 51.84 20.98 -3.23
N LEU A 195 51.26 21.10 -4.41
CA LEU A 195 51.77 21.92 -5.50
C LEU A 195 51.79 23.41 -5.10
N VAL A 196 50.69 23.92 -4.53
CA VAL A 196 50.57 25.33 -4.09
C VAL A 196 51.57 25.61 -2.96
N ALA A 197 51.73 24.72 -1.96
CA ALA A 197 52.65 24.86 -0.87
C ALA A 197 54.12 24.92 -1.37
N ALA A 198 54.50 24.07 -2.33
CA ALA A 198 55.84 24.10 -2.94
C ALA A 198 56.09 25.43 -3.68
N ARG A 199 55.13 25.94 -4.45
CA ARG A 199 55.24 27.23 -5.14
C ARG A 199 55.28 28.40 -4.17
N HIS A 200 54.52 28.33 -3.07
CA HIS A 200 54.60 29.36 -2.01
C HIS A 200 55.96 29.39 -1.35
N THR A 201 56.54 28.24 -1.05
CA THR A 201 57.92 28.16 -0.50
C THR A 201 58.96 28.69 -1.48
N ALA A 202 58.77 28.51 -2.80
CA ALA A 202 59.62 29.08 -3.85
C ALA A 202 59.40 30.60 -4.06
N GLY A 203 58.35 31.18 -3.44
CA GLY A 203 58.00 32.61 -3.62
C GLY A 203 57.15 32.92 -4.85
N ASP A 204 56.71 31.89 -5.61
CA ASP A 204 55.94 32.06 -6.85
C ASP A 204 54.49 32.44 -6.63
N VAL A 205 53.91 32.09 -5.45
CA VAL A 205 52.50 32.37 -5.12
C VAL A 205 52.37 32.94 -3.70
N GLY A 206 51.31 33.73 -3.50
CA GLY A 206 51.06 34.40 -2.22
C GLY A 206 50.37 33.48 -1.19
N ARG A 207 50.37 33.92 0.08
CA ARG A 207 49.67 33.22 1.17
C ARG A 207 48.19 33.01 0.92
N PHE A 208 47.55 33.88 0.14
CA PHE A 208 46.13 33.78 -0.20
C PHE A 208 45.82 32.49 -0.97
N GLU A 209 46.65 32.13 -1.97
CA GLU A 209 46.45 30.89 -2.73
C GLU A 209 46.62 29.65 -1.85
N LEU A 210 47.60 29.69 -0.91
CA LEU A 210 47.78 28.60 0.04
C LEU A 210 46.54 28.39 0.90
N LEU A 211 45.96 29.47 1.45
CA LEU A 211 44.72 29.41 2.24
C LEU A 211 43.53 28.92 1.42
N GLN A 212 43.42 29.31 0.14
CA GLN A 212 42.36 28.78 -0.75
C GLN A 212 42.48 27.26 -0.96
N ALA A 213 43.72 26.75 -1.16
CA ALA A 213 43.94 25.32 -1.32
C ALA A 213 43.63 24.53 -0.04
N GLU A 214 43.99 25.07 1.14
CA GLU A 214 43.64 24.51 2.45
C GLU A 214 42.12 24.47 2.69
N GLN A 215 41.42 25.57 2.39
CA GLN A 215 39.97 25.65 2.50
C GLN A 215 39.29 24.64 1.57
N SER A 216 39.75 24.51 0.33
CA SER A 216 39.23 23.52 -0.62
C SER A 216 39.40 22.10 -0.10
N LEU A 217 40.55 21.74 0.49
CA LEU A 217 40.80 20.44 1.08
C LEU A 217 39.82 20.14 2.22
N LEU A 218 39.68 21.07 3.19
CA LEU A 218 38.75 20.93 4.33
C LEU A 218 37.28 20.77 3.88
N ALA A 219 36.88 21.54 2.85
CA ALA A 219 35.54 21.41 2.28
C ALA A 219 35.31 20.00 1.71
N ARG A 220 36.31 19.40 1.02
CA ARG A 220 36.22 18.03 0.51
C ARG A 220 36.16 16.97 1.62
N GLU A 221 36.89 17.15 2.70
CA GLU A 221 36.86 16.24 3.85
C GLU A 221 35.46 16.29 4.53
N ASN A 222 34.93 17.48 4.78
CA ASN A 222 33.61 17.62 5.35
C ASN A 222 32.51 16.99 4.48
N GLN A 223 32.60 17.18 3.15
CA GLN A 223 31.64 16.59 2.21
C GLN A 223 31.75 15.05 2.19
N LEU A 224 32.93 14.48 2.32
CA LEU A 224 33.13 13.04 2.42
C LEU A 224 32.43 12.48 3.66
N HIS A 225 32.65 13.09 4.83
CA HIS A 225 31.98 12.68 6.07
C HIS A 225 30.46 12.75 5.97
N GLU A 226 29.91 13.79 5.32
CA GLU A 226 28.47 13.92 5.12
C GLU A 226 27.91 12.81 4.21
N LEU A 227 28.60 12.47 3.12
CA LEU A 227 28.20 11.36 2.24
C LEU A 227 28.27 10.00 2.96
N GLU A 228 29.30 9.78 3.78
CA GLU A 228 29.42 8.56 4.58
C GLU A 228 28.28 8.44 5.60
N ARG A 229 27.91 9.54 6.26
CA ARG A 229 26.73 9.58 7.15
C ARG A 229 25.44 9.27 6.41
N GLN A 230 25.19 9.90 5.25
CA GLN A 230 23.99 9.65 4.43
C GLN A 230 23.93 8.19 3.97
N ARG A 231 25.07 7.58 3.65
CA ARG A 231 25.15 6.17 3.30
C ARG A 231 24.75 5.25 4.46
N GLU A 232 25.19 5.54 5.68
CA GLU A 232 24.76 4.78 6.86
C GLU A 232 23.26 4.94 7.13
N ASP A 233 22.70 6.15 6.97
CA ASP A 233 21.27 6.38 7.11
C ASP A 233 20.46 5.58 6.07
N ALA A 234 20.93 5.53 4.81
CA ALA A 234 20.31 4.72 3.77
C ALA A 234 20.37 3.21 4.06
N ARG A 235 21.50 2.73 4.59
CA ARG A 235 21.68 1.34 5.05
C ARG A 235 20.69 0.97 6.15
N ASN A 236 20.56 1.84 7.14
CA ASN A 236 19.62 1.65 8.23
C ASN A 236 18.18 1.61 7.73
N SER A 237 17.82 2.50 6.80
CA SER A 237 16.49 2.53 6.18
C SER A 237 16.18 1.25 5.40
N LEU A 238 17.15 0.70 4.67
CA LEU A 238 16.98 -0.57 3.97
C LEU A 238 16.84 -1.74 4.97
N ALA A 239 17.65 -1.76 6.04
CA ALA A 239 17.59 -2.81 7.07
C ALA A 239 16.21 -2.85 7.77
N LEU A 240 15.56 -1.70 7.99
CA LEU A 240 14.22 -1.63 8.56
C LEU A 240 13.17 -2.34 7.71
N LEU A 241 13.31 -2.36 6.37
CA LEU A 241 12.39 -3.08 5.48
C LEU A 241 12.42 -4.60 5.74
N PHE A 242 13.52 -5.14 6.26
CA PHE A 242 13.62 -6.55 6.66
C PHE A 242 13.06 -6.83 8.07
N GLY A 243 12.56 -5.82 8.78
CA GLY A 243 12.13 -5.95 10.18
C GLY A 243 13.26 -6.40 11.11
N ARG A 244 14.51 -6.08 10.77
CA ARG A 244 15.71 -6.52 11.47
C ARG A 244 16.53 -5.34 12.01
N SER A 245 17.51 -5.66 12.86
CA SER A 245 18.43 -4.67 13.41
C SER A 245 19.16 -3.90 12.30
N PRO A 246 19.28 -2.57 12.41
CA PRO A 246 20.04 -1.75 11.48
C PRO A 246 21.55 -2.07 11.43
N LEU A 247 22.07 -2.90 12.38
CA LEU A 247 23.44 -3.36 12.38
C LEU A 247 23.75 -4.43 11.32
N LEU A 248 22.73 -5.05 10.73
CA LEU A 248 22.92 -6.04 9.67
C LEU A 248 23.32 -5.34 8.38
N ARG A 249 24.28 -5.93 7.68
CA ARG A 249 24.76 -5.45 6.38
C ARG A 249 24.32 -6.43 5.29
N TYR A 250 23.91 -5.88 4.18
CA TYR A 250 23.51 -6.62 2.98
C TYR A 250 24.56 -6.44 1.89
N SER A 251 24.52 -7.30 0.89
CA SER A 251 25.38 -7.13 -0.29
C SER A 251 25.00 -5.85 -1.03
N GLU A 252 26.01 -5.01 -1.31
CA GLU A 252 25.83 -3.68 -1.91
C GLU A 252 26.55 -3.58 -3.25
N ARG A 253 25.94 -2.88 -4.20
CA ARG A 253 26.64 -2.46 -5.42
C ARG A 253 27.53 -1.25 -5.14
N ARG A 254 28.68 -1.22 -5.82
CA ARG A 254 29.59 -0.07 -5.79
C ARG A 254 29.15 1.08 -6.68
N SER A 255 28.31 0.80 -7.70
CA SER A 255 27.82 1.77 -8.67
C SER A 255 26.46 1.38 -9.20
N LEU A 256 25.74 2.35 -9.74
CA LEU A 256 24.46 2.14 -10.39
C LEU A 256 24.60 1.32 -11.68
N PRO A 257 23.63 0.43 -12.02
CA PRO A 257 23.63 -0.26 -13.28
C PRO A 257 23.42 0.74 -14.44
N LEU A 258 24.11 0.47 -15.55
CA LEU A 258 24.06 1.34 -16.76
C LEU A 258 23.12 0.81 -17.82
N ASP A 259 22.59 -0.40 -17.64
CA ASP A 259 21.80 -1.10 -18.62
C ASP A 259 20.39 -0.50 -18.78
N GLU A 260 19.95 -0.40 -20.01
CA GLU A 260 18.57 0.02 -20.30
C GLU A 260 17.61 -1.14 -20.00
N VAL A 261 16.62 -0.89 -19.16
CA VAL A 261 15.60 -1.86 -18.81
C VAL A 261 14.42 -1.70 -19.77
N ALA A 262 14.08 -2.77 -20.50
CA ALA A 262 12.90 -2.78 -21.35
C ALA A 262 11.61 -2.77 -20.52
N VAL A 263 10.62 -2.00 -20.95
CA VAL A 263 9.29 -1.97 -20.33
C VAL A 263 8.25 -2.18 -21.42
N ALA A 264 7.31 -3.11 -21.23
CA ALA A 264 6.22 -3.28 -22.18
C ALA A 264 5.16 -2.21 -21.97
N GLN A 265 4.83 -1.52 -23.06
CA GLN A 265 3.74 -0.56 -23.07
C GLN A 265 2.42 -1.28 -23.37
N ARG A 266 1.45 -1.18 -22.46
CA ARG A 266 0.13 -1.80 -22.58
C ARG A 266 -0.97 -0.74 -22.60
N GLN A 267 -2.16 -1.08 -23.13
CA GLN A 267 -3.29 -0.13 -23.21
C GLN A 267 -3.76 0.30 -21.81
N PRO A 268 -4.23 1.56 -21.64
CA PRO A 268 -4.67 2.10 -20.35
C PRO A 268 -5.72 1.25 -19.63
N ALA A 269 -6.75 0.81 -20.33
CA ALA A 269 -7.82 0.00 -19.77
C ALA A 269 -7.30 -1.33 -19.17
N TRP A 270 -6.35 -1.97 -19.84
CA TRP A 270 -5.74 -3.22 -19.38
C TRP A 270 -4.92 -3.03 -18.10
N VAL A 271 -4.17 -1.93 -18.01
CA VAL A 271 -3.35 -1.59 -16.83
C VAL A 271 -4.24 -1.35 -15.62
N ILE A 272 -5.27 -0.50 -15.79
CA ILE A 272 -6.18 -0.14 -14.71
C ILE A 272 -6.88 -1.38 -14.15
N ALA A 273 -7.32 -2.30 -15.01
CA ALA A 273 -8.00 -3.53 -14.58
C ALA A 273 -7.12 -4.47 -13.73
N ARG A 274 -5.79 -4.33 -13.79
CA ARG A 274 -4.84 -5.22 -13.08
C ARG A 274 -4.22 -4.65 -11.82
N ARG A 275 -4.32 -3.36 -11.61
CA ARG A 275 -3.75 -2.72 -10.42
C ARG A 275 -4.50 -3.17 -9.15
N PRO A 276 -3.79 -3.72 -8.15
CA PRO A 276 -4.45 -4.18 -6.92
C PRO A 276 -5.16 -3.08 -6.15
N ASP A 277 -4.62 -1.85 -6.12
CA ASP A 277 -5.24 -0.70 -5.45
C ASP A 277 -6.57 -0.29 -6.10
N VAL A 278 -6.65 -0.32 -7.44
CA VAL A 278 -7.87 -0.03 -8.19
C VAL A 278 -8.90 -1.14 -8.00
N GLN A 279 -8.45 -2.41 -8.06
CA GLN A 279 -9.32 -3.55 -7.78
C GLN A 279 -9.85 -3.52 -6.34
N ALA A 280 -9.02 -3.19 -5.35
CA ALA A 280 -9.45 -3.04 -3.96
C ALA A 280 -10.53 -1.97 -3.80
N ALA A 281 -10.36 -0.81 -4.45
CA ALA A 281 -11.35 0.26 -4.46
C ALA A 281 -12.67 -0.18 -5.12
N GLU A 282 -12.61 -0.95 -6.22
CA GLU A 282 -13.80 -1.55 -6.86
C GLU A 282 -14.51 -2.53 -5.91
N ARG A 283 -13.77 -3.42 -5.21
CA ARG A 283 -14.37 -4.36 -4.27
C ARG A 283 -15.02 -3.63 -3.08
N ARG A 284 -14.41 -2.55 -2.58
CA ARG A 284 -15.02 -1.70 -1.56
C ARG A 284 -16.29 -1.00 -2.06
N LEU A 285 -16.34 -0.58 -3.32
CA LEU A 285 -17.56 -0.06 -3.92
C LEU A 285 -18.66 -1.12 -3.94
N ARG A 286 -18.37 -2.34 -4.37
CA ARG A 286 -19.33 -3.46 -4.35
C ARG A 286 -19.82 -3.77 -2.93
N ALA A 287 -18.90 -3.78 -1.96
CA ALA A 287 -19.24 -3.94 -0.55
C ALA A 287 -20.20 -2.83 -0.05
N ALA A 288 -19.91 -1.58 -0.40
CA ALA A 288 -20.77 -0.45 -0.01
C ALA A 288 -22.16 -0.51 -0.65
N LEU A 289 -22.26 -0.95 -1.91
CA LEU A 289 -23.55 -1.18 -2.58
C LEU A 289 -24.33 -2.32 -1.93
N ALA A 290 -23.68 -3.45 -1.61
CA ALA A 290 -24.33 -4.55 -0.88
C ALA A 290 -24.79 -4.10 0.51
N GLY A 291 -23.98 -3.30 1.23
CA GLY A 291 -24.34 -2.72 2.52
C GLY A 291 -25.51 -1.74 2.44
N ALA A 292 -25.59 -0.93 1.39
CA ALA A 292 -26.73 -0.04 1.15
C ALA A 292 -28.03 -0.81 0.88
N GLU A 293 -27.94 -1.89 0.13
CA GLU A 293 -29.08 -2.78 -0.11
C GLU A 293 -29.49 -3.52 1.17
N ALA A 294 -28.54 -4.03 1.97
CA ALA A 294 -28.80 -4.62 3.27
C ALA A 294 -29.51 -3.64 4.21
N ALA A 295 -29.05 -2.38 4.26
CA ALA A 295 -29.70 -1.33 5.05
C ALA A 295 -31.14 -1.07 4.59
N ARG A 296 -31.41 -1.07 3.30
CA ARG A 296 -32.78 -0.97 2.75
C ARG A 296 -33.65 -2.16 3.14
N LEU A 297 -33.09 -3.39 3.00
CA LEU A 297 -33.82 -4.63 3.31
C LEU A 297 -34.08 -4.81 4.81
N SER A 298 -33.31 -4.16 5.68
CA SER A 298 -33.50 -4.22 7.14
C SER A 298 -34.82 -3.65 7.62
N PHE A 299 -35.57 -2.97 6.74
CA PHE A 299 -36.92 -2.42 7.04
C PHE A 299 -38.07 -3.30 6.65
N TYR A 300 -37.79 -4.40 5.94
CA TYR A 300 -38.84 -5.40 5.65
C TYR A 300 -39.11 -6.25 6.92
N PRO A 301 -40.32 -6.83 7.03
CA PRO A 301 -40.65 -7.66 8.17
C PRO A 301 -39.68 -8.83 8.33
N ALA A 302 -39.10 -9.00 9.52
CA ALA A 302 -38.20 -10.12 9.83
C ALA A 302 -39.00 -11.22 10.57
N LEU A 303 -38.87 -12.46 10.11
CA LEU A 303 -39.46 -13.64 10.73
C LEU A 303 -38.37 -14.50 11.37
N SER A 304 -38.39 -14.60 12.69
CA SER A 304 -37.51 -15.45 13.47
C SER A 304 -38.25 -16.67 13.99
N LEU A 305 -37.67 -17.84 13.85
CA LEU A 305 -38.14 -19.09 14.44
C LEU A 305 -37.31 -19.38 15.70
N GLU A 306 -38.01 -19.77 16.76
CA GLU A 306 -37.38 -20.08 18.05
C GLU A 306 -37.84 -21.47 18.51
N ALA A 307 -36.89 -22.26 19.01
CA ALA A 307 -37.21 -23.51 19.67
C ALA A 307 -36.39 -23.59 20.98
N GLY A 308 -37.03 -24.02 22.04
CA GLY A 308 -36.37 -24.13 23.34
C GLY A 308 -36.71 -25.43 24.04
N LEU A 309 -35.72 -25.95 24.74
CA LEU A 309 -35.84 -27.02 25.74
C LEU A 309 -35.35 -26.46 27.04
N ASP A 310 -36.23 -26.30 28.02
CA ASP A 310 -35.91 -25.73 29.30
C ASP A 310 -36.23 -26.75 30.40
N ALA A 311 -35.46 -26.79 31.43
CA ALA A 311 -35.73 -27.51 32.65
C ALA A 311 -35.38 -26.64 33.88
N GLY A 312 -36.17 -26.62 34.89
CA GLY A 312 -35.95 -25.78 36.04
C GLY A 312 -36.56 -26.32 37.32
N SER A 313 -35.98 -25.93 38.48
CA SER A 313 -36.51 -26.27 39.79
C SER A 313 -36.06 -25.26 40.84
N GLY A 314 -36.79 -25.17 41.93
CA GLY A 314 -36.35 -24.46 43.15
C GLY A 314 -35.34 -25.23 44.01
N LEU A 315 -34.99 -26.45 43.62
CA LEU A 315 -34.04 -27.30 44.35
C LEU A 315 -32.91 -27.76 43.43
N PHE A 316 -31.69 -27.62 43.84
CA PHE A 316 -30.50 -28.04 43.06
C PHE A 316 -30.54 -29.53 42.68
N ARG A 317 -31.02 -30.40 43.56
CA ARG A 317 -31.13 -31.85 43.30
C ARG A 317 -32.16 -32.22 42.21
N GLN A 318 -33.08 -31.28 41.91
CA GLN A 318 -34.19 -31.47 40.96
C GLN A 318 -34.06 -30.59 39.71
N TRP A 319 -32.84 -30.16 39.40
CA TRP A 319 -32.58 -29.21 38.29
C TRP A 319 -33.26 -29.56 36.97
N PHE A 320 -33.39 -30.85 36.67
CA PHE A 320 -34.00 -31.34 35.41
C PHE A 320 -35.40 -31.96 35.66
N SER A 321 -36.07 -31.68 36.77
CA SER A 321 -37.34 -32.35 37.12
C SER A 321 -38.54 -31.86 36.33
N GLU A 322 -38.52 -30.63 35.84
CA GLU A 322 -39.63 -30.04 35.07
C GLU A 322 -39.19 -29.61 33.67
N PRO A 323 -39.03 -30.59 32.76
CA PRO A 323 -38.66 -30.27 31.40
C PRO A 323 -39.86 -29.66 30.62
N SER A 324 -39.60 -28.57 29.91
CA SER A 324 -40.55 -27.93 29.03
C SER A 324 -39.95 -27.73 27.64
N ARG A 325 -40.79 -27.71 26.63
CA ARG A 325 -40.41 -27.33 25.26
C ARG A 325 -41.21 -26.11 24.83
N SER A 326 -40.54 -25.21 24.16
CA SER A 326 -41.17 -24.05 23.53
C SER A 326 -40.91 -24.06 22.03
N LEU A 327 -41.89 -23.71 21.27
CA LEU A 327 -41.76 -23.41 19.85
C LEU A 327 -42.45 -22.08 19.59
N GLY A 328 -41.75 -21.15 18.98
CA GLY A 328 -42.22 -19.80 18.73
C GLY A 328 -41.84 -19.31 17.33
N ALA A 329 -42.60 -18.36 16.87
CA ALA A 329 -42.28 -17.59 15.68
C ALA A 329 -42.53 -16.12 16.02
N THR A 330 -41.55 -15.28 15.82
CA THR A 330 -41.61 -13.84 16.10
C THR A 330 -41.53 -13.06 14.80
N LEU A 331 -42.59 -12.26 14.50
CA LEU A 331 -42.58 -11.35 13.37
C LEU A 331 -42.27 -9.94 13.86
N THR A 332 -41.13 -9.41 13.46
CA THR A 332 -40.69 -8.05 13.75
C THR A 332 -41.06 -7.12 12.58
N LEU A 333 -41.59 -5.94 12.89
CA LEU A 333 -42.06 -4.96 11.90
C LEU A 333 -41.23 -3.65 12.02
N PRO A 334 -39.98 -3.57 11.49
CA PRO A 334 -39.09 -2.44 11.68
C PRO A 334 -39.56 -1.14 11.03
N PHE A 335 -40.43 -1.22 10.00
CA PHE A 335 -40.95 -0.06 9.26
C PHE A 335 -41.77 0.92 10.14
N ILE A 336 -42.13 0.53 11.35
CA ILE A 336 -42.79 1.42 12.32
C ILE A 336 -41.87 2.57 12.73
N GLU A 337 -40.55 2.33 12.79
CA GLU A 337 -39.54 3.36 13.04
C GLU A 337 -39.09 4.09 11.76
N TRP A 338 -40.07 4.55 10.95
CA TRP A 338 -39.82 5.10 9.61
C TRP A 338 -38.73 6.18 9.55
N ARG A 339 -38.59 7.02 10.59
CA ARG A 339 -37.54 8.09 10.65
C ARG A 339 -36.13 7.50 10.76
N LYS A 340 -35.93 6.53 11.64
CA LYS A 340 -34.66 5.82 11.82
C LYS A 340 -34.28 5.07 10.56
N MET A 341 -35.27 4.45 9.97
CA MET A 341 -35.24 3.79 8.69
C MET A 341 -34.67 4.69 7.60
N ARG A 342 -35.32 5.81 7.34
CA ARG A 342 -34.91 6.75 6.31
C ARG A 342 -33.49 7.23 6.52
N LEU A 343 -33.14 7.66 7.74
CA LEU A 343 -31.79 8.13 8.05
C LEU A 343 -30.72 7.05 7.88
N SER A 344 -31.02 5.79 8.23
CA SER A 344 -30.10 4.67 8.03
C SER A 344 -29.89 4.36 6.55
N SER A 345 -30.97 4.35 5.75
CA SER A 345 -30.90 4.15 4.31
C SER A 345 -30.15 5.30 3.60
N ASP A 346 -30.49 6.56 3.95
CA ASP A 346 -29.80 7.73 3.39
C ASP A 346 -28.30 7.71 3.73
N LYS A 347 -27.93 7.35 4.99
CA LYS A 347 -26.54 7.18 5.41
C LYS A 347 -25.81 6.12 4.57
N ALA A 348 -26.44 4.96 4.36
CA ALA A 348 -25.85 3.88 3.57
C ALA A 348 -25.70 4.25 2.09
N ALA A 349 -26.67 4.97 1.52
CA ALA A 349 -26.58 5.52 0.16
C ALA A 349 -25.42 6.51 0.02
N LEU A 350 -25.21 7.41 0.98
CA LEU A 350 -24.07 8.32 1.00
C LEU A 350 -22.71 7.57 1.12
N GLN A 351 -22.68 6.46 1.86
CA GLN A 351 -21.47 5.60 1.94
C GLN A 351 -21.15 4.96 0.58
N ALA A 352 -22.18 4.50 -0.15
CA ALA A 352 -21.99 3.96 -1.51
C ALA A 352 -21.51 5.05 -2.49
N GLN A 353 -22.08 6.25 -2.47
CA GLN A 353 -21.62 7.38 -3.27
C GLN A 353 -20.17 7.76 -2.94
N ARG A 354 -19.80 7.77 -1.66
CA ARG A 354 -18.42 8.00 -1.23
C ARG A 354 -17.46 6.95 -1.80
N ALA A 355 -17.82 5.68 -1.73
CA ALA A 355 -17.01 4.58 -2.27
C ALA A 355 -16.86 4.70 -3.80
N GLU A 356 -17.87 5.16 -4.50
CA GLU A 356 -17.83 5.43 -5.94
C GLU A 356 -16.82 6.55 -6.29
N ILE A 357 -16.87 7.66 -5.53
CA ILE A 357 -15.90 8.75 -5.72
C ILE A 357 -14.49 8.26 -5.46
N GLN A 358 -14.28 7.44 -4.42
CA GLN A 358 -12.98 6.86 -4.10
C GLN A 358 -12.48 5.92 -5.19
N PHE A 359 -13.34 5.09 -5.76
CA PHE A 359 -12.99 4.23 -6.90
C PHE A 359 -12.57 5.06 -8.12
N ARG A 360 -13.34 6.10 -8.47
CA ARG A 360 -13.03 7.00 -9.59
C ARG A 360 -11.69 7.72 -9.39
N ASP A 361 -11.44 8.20 -8.18
CA ASP A 361 -10.16 8.83 -7.80
C ASP A 361 -8.99 7.83 -7.94
N ALA A 362 -9.15 6.59 -7.48
CA ALA A 362 -8.15 5.54 -7.64
C ALA A 362 -7.80 5.27 -9.12
N VAL A 363 -8.81 5.22 -10.00
CA VAL A 363 -8.63 5.07 -11.45
C VAL A 363 -7.83 6.24 -12.03
N TYR A 364 -8.19 7.49 -11.71
CA TYR A 364 -7.50 8.65 -12.26
C TYR A 364 -6.08 8.82 -11.72
N ARG A 365 -5.84 8.49 -10.45
CA ARG A 365 -4.48 8.44 -9.88
C ARG A 365 -3.64 7.38 -10.59
N ALA A 366 -4.19 6.20 -10.84
CA ALA A 366 -3.50 5.14 -11.55
C ALA A 366 -3.08 5.56 -12.97
N LEU A 367 -3.94 6.28 -13.70
CA LEU A 367 -3.60 6.85 -15.01
C LEU A 367 -2.47 7.88 -14.91
N ALA A 368 -2.55 8.77 -13.92
CA ALA A 368 -1.53 9.80 -13.70
C ALA A 368 -0.17 9.19 -13.32
N ASP A 369 -0.15 8.14 -12.49
CA ASP A 369 1.08 7.45 -12.08
C ASP A 369 1.84 6.90 -13.28
N VAL A 370 1.14 6.22 -14.21
CA VAL A 370 1.76 5.66 -15.42
C VAL A 370 2.30 6.78 -16.32
N ASP A 371 1.49 7.79 -16.63
CA ASP A 371 1.88 8.91 -17.49
C ASP A 371 3.08 9.69 -16.91
N ASN A 372 3.08 9.93 -15.60
CA ASN A 372 4.18 10.59 -14.91
C ASN A 372 5.46 9.73 -14.89
N ALA A 373 5.36 8.44 -14.60
CA ALA A 373 6.51 7.55 -14.59
C ALA A 373 7.14 7.40 -15.99
N MET A 374 6.31 7.30 -17.03
CA MET A 374 6.78 7.28 -18.43
C MET A 374 7.53 8.56 -18.79
N ARG A 375 6.97 9.72 -18.49
CA ARG A 375 7.63 11.01 -18.78
C ARG A 375 8.94 11.16 -18.03
N GLN A 376 8.94 10.86 -16.72
CA GLN A 376 10.15 10.95 -15.90
C GLN A 376 11.26 10.03 -16.43
N ARG A 377 10.90 8.81 -16.85
CA ARG A 377 11.86 7.86 -17.42
C ARG A 377 12.48 8.37 -18.70
N LEU A 378 11.67 8.82 -19.67
CA LEU A 378 12.14 9.33 -20.97
C LEU A 378 12.97 10.60 -20.81
N GLU A 379 12.55 11.49 -19.91
CA GLU A 379 13.30 12.73 -19.64
C GLU A 379 14.66 12.43 -19.00
N ALA A 380 14.70 11.55 -18.01
CA ALA A 380 15.97 11.13 -17.38
C ALA A 380 16.92 10.50 -18.42
N GLN A 381 16.40 9.67 -19.34
CA GLN A 381 17.19 9.05 -20.39
C GLN A 381 17.82 10.10 -21.34
N ARG A 382 17.04 11.12 -21.76
CA ARG A 382 17.56 12.23 -22.58
C ARG A 382 18.63 13.03 -21.83
N GLN A 383 18.38 13.35 -20.57
CA GLN A 383 19.31 14.11 -19.74
C GLN A 383 20.63 13.34 -19.49
N ILE A 384 20.60 12.02 -19.33
CA ILE A 384 21.80 11.18 -19.22
C ILE A 384 22.71 11.35 -20.45
N GLY A 385 22.16 11.36 -21.64
CA GLY A 385 22.92 11.57 -22.88
C GLY A 385 23.66 12.90 -22.87
N ASN A 386 22.96 13.99 -22.56
CA ASN A 386 23.54 15.33 -22.48
C ASN A 386 24.58 15.45 -21.37
N GLN A 387 24.31 14.84 -20.19
CA GLN A 387 25.21 14.90 -19.05
C GLN A 387 26.51 14.12 -19.27
N ARG A 388 26.47 13.00 -19.99
CA ARG A 388 27.70 12.28 -20.41
C ARG A 388 28.60 13.16 -21.26
N TRP A 389 28.01 13.90 -22.20
CA TRP A 389 28.75 14.86 -23.04
C TRP A 389 29.31 16.01 -22.19
N HIS A 390 28.52 16.58 -21.32
CA HIS A 390 28.96 17.65 -20.41
C HIS A 390 30.13 17.19 -19.52
N LEU A 391 30.07 15.98 -18.97
CA LEU A 391 31.16 15.39 -18.17
C LEU A 391 32.45 15.23 -19.00
N ALA A 392 32.33 14.79 -20.24
CA ALA A 392 33.51 14.66 -21.14
C ALA A 392 34.17 16.02 -21.37
N MET A 393 33.39 17.08 -21.62
CA MET A 393 33.94 18.45 -21.75
C MET A 393 34.54 18.99 -20.46
N SER A 394 33.89 18.76 -19.30
CA SER A 394 34.43 19.17 -17.99
C SER A 394 35.79 18.49 -17.69
N ARG A 395 35.95 17.22 -18.05
CA ARG A 395 37.23 16.50 -17.90
C ARG A 395 38.32 17.06 -18.82
N GLN A 396 38.00 17.52 -20.00
CA GLN A 396 38.96 18.21 -20.87
C GLN A 396 39.32 19.58 -20.31
N ALA A 397 38.33 20.34 -19.81
CA ALA A 397 38.53 21.65 -19.22
C ALA A 397 39.45 21.60 -17.98
N VAL A 398 39.30 20.63 -17.08
CA VAL A 398 40.20 20.52 -15.91
C VAL A 398 41.60 20.12 -16.29
N ALA A 399 41.81 19.30 -17.30
CA ALA A 399 43.13 18.96 -17.79
C ALA A 399 43.84 20.21 -18.36
N LEU A 400 43.13 21.03 -19.15
CA LEU A 400 43.66 22.28 -19.69
C LEU A 400 43.96 23.28 -18.57
N ALA A 401 43.04 23.52 -17.64
CA ALA A 401 43.24 24.44 -16.51
C ALA A 401 44.44 24.01 -15.63
N ARG A 402 44.66 22.71 -15.43
CA ARG A 402 45.82 22.19 -14.70
C ARG A 402 47.12 22.54 -15.41
N HIS A 403 47.25 22.34 -16.72
CA HIS A 403 48.43 22.71 -17.50
C HIS A 403 48.66 24.21 -17.49
N GLN A 404 47.64 25.00 -17.67
CA GLN A 404 47.71 26.47 -17.64
C GLN A 404 48.15 27.02 -16.27
N TYR A 405 47.61 26.46 -15.18
CA TYR A 405 48.02 26.82 -13.83
C TYR A 405 49.51 26.45 -13.55
N GLN A 406 49.95 25.28 -13.98
CA GLN A 406 51.36 24.87 -13.89
C GLN A 406 52.27 25.81 -14.66
N ALA A 407 51.85 26.32 -15.81
CA ALA A 407 52.56 27.31 -16.61
C ALA A 407 52.45 28.75 -16.07
N GLY A 408 51.68 28.99 -14.99
CA GLY A 408 51.47 30.32 -14.41
C GLY A 408 50.54 31.24 -15.22
N SER A 409 49.81 30.72 -16.23
CA SER A 409 48.99 31.51 -17.12
C SER A 409 47.54 31.73 -16.63
N VAL A 410 47.10 31.00 -15.60
CA VAL A 410 45.79 31.18 -14.96
C VAL A 410 45.91 31.13 -13.44
N ALA A 411 44.95 31.75 -12.73
CA ALA A 411 44.88 31.73 -11.27
C ALA A 411 44.48 30.35 -10.72
N LEU A 412 44.86 30.05 -9.47
CA LEU A 412 44.45 28.83 -8.76
C LEU A 412 42.92 28.63 -8.78
N GLN A 413 42.15 29.72 -8.63
CA GLN A 413 40.71 29.68 -8.65
C GLN A 413 40.14 29.01 -9.92
N THR A 414 40.72 29.29 -11.09
CA THR A 414 40.31 28.65 -12.36
C THR A 414 40.48 27.14 -12.34
N LEU A 415 41.57 26.65 -11.73
CA LEU A 415 41.79 25.22 -11.54
C LEU A 415 40.82 24.60 -10.56
N LEU A 416 40.58 25.27 -9.42
CA LEU A 416 39.60 24.80 -8.41
C LEU A 416 38.18 24.75 -8.97
N ASP A 417 37.78 25.76 -9.72
CA ASP A 417 36.44 25.80 -10.36
C ASP A 417 36.27 24.68 -11.41
N ALA A 418 37.33 24.39 -12.19
CA ALA A 418 37.31 23.29 -13.15
C ALA A 418 37.25 21.91 -12.46
N GLN A 419 37.92 21.73 -11.33
CA GLN A 419 37.85 20.50 -10.51
C GLN A 419 36.45 20.33 -9.92
N GLU A 420 35.85 21.42 -9.42
CA GLU A 420 34.43 21.39 -8.93
C GLU A 420 33.45 21.02 -10.03
N ALA A 421 33.63 21.58 -11.23
CA ALA A 421 32.77 21.30 -12.38
C ALA A 421 32.78 19.82 -12.77
N VAL A 422 33.93 19.14 -12.71
CA VAL A 422 34.00 17.67 -12.95
C VAL A 422 33.22 16.90 -11.91
N LEU A 423 33.49 17.16 -10.61
CA LEU A 423 32.81 16.46 -9.52
C LEU A 423 31.30 16.69 -9.56
N ALA A 424 30.84 17.93 -9.78
CA ALA A 424 29.43 18.26 -9.94
C ALA A 424 28.79 17.53 -11.14
N SER A 425 29.53 17.41 -12.27
CA SER A 425 29.09 16.67 -13.45
C SER A 425 28.98 15.16 -13.17
N GLU A 426 29.91 14.56 -12.47
CA GLU A 426 29.90 13.14 -12.08
C GLU A 426 28.73 12.84 -11.16
N ASN A 427 28.51 13.65 -10.13
CA ASN A 427 27.40 13.51 -9.21
C ASN A 427 26.03 13.73 -9.91
N SER A 428 25.95 14.71 -10.83
CA SER A 428 24.75 14.94 -11.63
C SER A 428 24.43 13.76 -12.54
N LEU A 429 25.43 13.12 -13.11
CA LEU A 429 25.24 11.92 -13.94
C LEU A 429 24.73 10.75 -13.09
N SER A 430 25.31 10.52 -11.90
CA SER A 430 24.86 9.51 -10.95
C SER A 430 23.38 9.75 -10.53
N ALA A 431 23.05 10.97 -10.16
CA ALA A 431 21.68 11.35 -9.79
C ALA A 431 20.66 11.13 -10.92
N LEU A 432 21.04 11.38 -12.19
CA LEU A 432 20.19 11.12 -13.34
C LEU A 432 20.00 9.63 -13.60
N GLN A 433 21.04 8.82 -13.42
CA GLN A 433 20.97 7.36 -13.53
C GLN A 433 20.05 6.79 -12.44
N PHE A 434 20.21 7.24 -11.19
CA PHE A 434 19.32 6.88 -10.09
C PHE A 434 17.85 7.27 -10.39
N ARG A 435 17.63 8.47 -10.92
CA ARG A 435 16.28 8.92 -11.34
C ARG A 435 15.69 8.04 -12.42
N TYR A 436 16.48 7.65 -13.42
CA TYR A 436 16.05 6.75 -14.49
C TYR A 436 15.61 5.38 -13.97
N LEU A 437 16.42 4.78 -13.08
CA LEU A 437 16.09 3.49 -12.45
C LEU A 437 14.83 3.57 -11.60
N ASN A 438 14.70 4.61 -10.78
CA ASN A 438 13.51 4.84 -9.99
C ASN A 438 12.26 5.06 -10.85
N ALA A 439 12.36 5.87 -11.92
CA ALA A 439 11.24 6.09 -12.83
C ALA A 439 10.83 4.81 -13.55
N THR A 440 11.80 3.97 -13.93
CA THR A 440 11.55 2.65 -14.52
C THR A 440 10.86 1.73 -13.51
N MET A 441 11.31 1.69 -12.26
CA MET A 441 10.65 0.94 -11.20
C MET A 441 9.23 1.44 -10.95
N GLN A 442 9.03 2.76 -10.83
CA GLN A 442 7.70 3.35 -10.66
C GLN A 442 6.76 3.01 -11.82
N LEU A 443 7.29 2.96 -13.04
CA LEU A 443 6.50 2.54 -14.20
C LEU A 443 6.04 1.07 -14.06
N TRP A 444 6.92 0.16 -13.62
CA TRP A 444 6.55 -1.23 -13.34
C TRP A 444 5.47 -1.35 -12.26
N LEU A 445 5.61 -0.61 -11.16
CA LEU A 445 4.62 -0.57 -10.08
C LEU A 445 3.28 -0.01 -10.58
N ALA A 446 3.33 1.07 -11.36
CA ALA A 446 2.14 1.71 -11.94
C ALA A 446 1.41 0.81 -12.96
N LEU A 447 2.14 -0.08 -13.63
CA LEU A 447 1.58 -1.12 -14.52
C LEU A 447 0.99 -2.32 -13.74
N GLY A 448 1.05 -2.30 -12.40
CA GLY A 448 0.49 -3.35 -11.54
C GLY A 448 1.40 -4.57 -11.36
N GLY A 449 2.67 -4.50 -11.77
CA GLY A 449 3.58 -5.64 -11.75
C GLY A 449 3.22 -6.71 -12.79
N ASN A 450 3.72 -7.94 -12.62
CA ASN A 450 3.39 -9.08 -13.49
C ASN A 450 2.51 -10.10 -12.74
N GLU A 451 1.80 -10.95 -13.47
CA GLU A 451 0.85 -11.96 -12.96
C GLU A 451 1.43 -13.01 -11.99
N ALA A 452 2.74 -13.02 -11.74
CA ALA A 452 3.42 -14.03 -10.93
C ALA A 452 2.93 -14.14 -9.46
N PHE A 453 2.14 -13.18 -8.95
CA PHE A 453 1.53 -13.28 -7.62
C PHE A 453 0.23 -14.11 -7.57
N ALA A 454 -0.33 -14.50 -8.72
CA ALA A 454 -1.65 -15.14 -8.77
C ALA A 454 -1.60 -16.66 -8.57
N SER A 455 -0.44 -17.32 -8.64
CA SER A 455 -0.35 -18.77 -8.72
C SER A 455 0.43 -19.47 -7.60
N GLY A 456 0.85 -18.79 -6.57
CA GLY A 456 1.77 -19.33 -5.58
C GLY A 456 1.31 -19.30 -4.13
N GLN A 457 0.06 -19.65 -3.79
CA GLN A 457 -0.33 -20.10 -2.44
C GLN A 457 -1.76 -20.67 -2.48
N GLY A 458 -1.87 -21.84 -3.05
CA GLY A 458 -3.00 -22.72 -2.87
C GLY A 458 -2.47 -24.11 -2.49
N GLU A 459 -1.98 -24.26 -1.28
CA GLU A 459 -1.85 -25.51 -0.53
C GLU A 459 -1.91 -25.19 0.97
#